data_cdf44af6b6cb4bcd248cb131cf103abf
#
_entry.id   cdf44af6b6cb4bcd248cb131cf103abf
#
_cell.length_a   1.000
_cell.length_b   1.000
_cell.length_c   1.000
_cell.angle_alpha   90.00
_cell.angle_beta   90.00
_cell.angle_gamma   90.00
#
_symmetry.space_group_name_H-M   'P 1'
#
loop_
_entity.id
_entity.type
_entity.pdbx_description
1 polymer ?
#
loop_
_entity_poly.entity_id
_entity_poly.type
_entity_poly.pdbx_seq_one_letter_code
_entity_poly.pdbx_strand_id
1 'polypeptide(L)'
;MNNKELIASELAKVIDSLDQDAILNLLEQPKSSDLGDIAFPAFSLAKVERKAPQAIAADIAEKINQSAFEKVVATGPYVNFFLDKSKISDQVIKSVIEAGADYGQQDEGRGENITIDLSSPNIAKPFSVGHLRSTVIGDALSNIFRKMGYNTIKINHLGDWGKQFGLLMVAYKKWGSKEAVEANPIDELLKLYVRINAEIENDPELDEEGRLWFKKLEDGDPEATELWQWFRDESLVEFNRIYKLLGVEFDSLNGEAFYNDKMDEAVQILEEKGLLKESKGASIVELDDVNLPPAMIKKSDGATLYITRDIATAIYRARTYNFVKNIYAVGQEQSNHFRQLKAVLKKMGFDWSDDMVHVDFGLVTKNRQKLSTRKGNIILLEPTLQEAISRAKAQIEEKNPELENKEEVAHAVGVGAVKFYDLKTDRRNGYDFDLEAMVSFEGETGPYVQYAYARIQSILRKANFTPSTDATYSLNDPESWEIIKLLQDFSRVVKRAAENYDPSLIAKYAINLAQAFNKYYAHTRILDESPERDSRLALSYSTAVVLKEALRLLGVDAPEKM
;
A
#
# COMPACT_ATOMS: atom_id res chain seq x y z
N MET A 1 11.50 -18.74 9.89
CA MET A 1 12.80 -19.06 9.23
C MET A 1 12.48 -19.81 7.95
N ASN A 2 12.90 -19.31 6.80
CA ASN A 2 12.74 -20.01 5.54
C ASN A 2 13.85 -21.05 5.32
N ASN A 3 13.74 -21.87 4.27
CA ASN A 3 14.67 -22.95 4.01
C ASN A 3 16.13 -22.50 3.81
N LYS A 4 16.34 -21.35 3.15
CA LYS A 4 17.69 -20.79 2.99
C LYS A 4 18.25 -20.27 4.30
N GLU A 5 17.46 -19.64 5.12
CA GLU A 5 17.86 -19.18 6.45
C GLU A 5 18.23 -20.34 7.37
N LEU A 6 17.47 -21.45 7.32
CA LEU A 6 17.80 -22.67 8.05
C LEU A 6 19.17 -23.20 7.62
N ILE A 7 19.38 -23.34 6.31
CA ILE A 7 20.67 -23.83 5.79
C ILE A 7 21.81 -22.89 6.14
N ALA A 8 21.62 -21.57 5.98
CA ALA A 8 22.64 -20.59 6.33
C ALA A 8 22.98 -20.62 7.82
N SER A 9 22.00 -20.80 8.69
CA SER A 9 22.20 -20.96 10.13
C SER A 9 22.98 -22.22 10.48
N GLU A 10 22.72 -23.35 9.83
CA GLU A 10 23.47 -24.59 10.06
C GLU A 10 24.89 -24.51 9.49
N LEU A 11 25.08 -23.89 8.31
CA LEU A 11 26.40 -23.65 7.73
C LEU A 11 27.26 -22.69 8.57
N ALA A 12 26.69 -21.65 9.15
CA ALA A 12 27.40 -20.71 10.01
C ALA A 12 27.97 -21.35 11.30
N LYS A 13 27.48 -22.53 11.70
CA LYS A 13 28.03 -23.30 12.82
C LYS A 13 29.30 -24.08 12.46
N VAL A 14 29.56 -24.28 11.17
CA VAL A 14 30.68 -25.08 10.65
C VAL A 14 31.63 -24.31 9.73
N ILE A 15 31.27 -23.08 9.36
CA ILE A 15 32.08 -22.16 8.54
C ILE A 15 32.41 -20.93 9.37
N ASP A 16 33.66 -20.83 9.86
CA ASP A 16 34.08 -19.68 10.70
C ASP A 16 34.38 -18.42 9.89
N SER A 17 34.63 -18.53 8.60
CA SER A 17 35.12 -17.44 7.74
C SER A 17 34.03 -16.57 7.11
N LEU A 18 32.76 -16.95 7.26
CA LEU A 18 31.61 -16.24 6.73
C LEU A 18 30.52 -16.14 7.82
N ASP A 19 29.88 -14.97 7.90
CA ASP A 19 28.67 -14.82 8.70
C ASP A 19 27.44 -15.41 8.01
N GLN A 20 26.33 -15.50 8.74
CA GLN A 20 25.10 -16.10 8.23
C GLN A 20 24.53 -15.35 7.02
N ASP A 21 24.65 -14.03 6.98
CA ASP A 21 24.13 -13.20 5.88
C ASP A 21 24.97 -13.40 4.61
N ALA A 22 26.28 -13.48 4.72
CA ALA A 22 27.17 -13.77 3.62
C ALA A 22 26.89 -15.19 3.05
N ILE A 23 26.68 -16.17 3.92
CA ILE A 23 26.30 -17.54 3.50
C ILE A 23 24.95 -17.54 2.78
N LEU A 24 23.94 -16.84 3.35
CA LEU A 24 22.60 -16.74 2.78
C LEU A 24 22.62 -16.22 1.34
N ASN A 25 23.46 -15.21 1.08
CA ASN A 25 23.64 -14.61 -0.24
C ASN A 25 24.35 -15.51 -1.25
N LEU A 26 25.12 -16.49 -0.78
CA LEU A 26 25.80 -17.47 -1.62
C LEU A 26 24.92 -18.69 -1.98
N LEU A 27 23.84 -18.93 -1.23
CA LEU A 27 22.95 -20.08 -1.47
C LEU A 27 22.23 -19.94 -2.80
N GLU A 28 22.36 -20.96 -3.64
CA GLU A 28 21.75 -21.01 -4.96
C GLU A 28 20.86 -22.25 -5.15
N GLN A 29 20.02 -22.18 -6.17
CA GLN A 29 19.19 -23.31 -6.56
C GLN A 29 19.99 -24.20 -7.53
N PRO A 30 20.11 -25.52 -7.28
CA PRO A 30 20.74 -26.43 -8.22
C PRO A 30 20.05 -26.43 -9.59
N LYS A 31 20.81 -26.77 -10.64
CA LYS A 31 20.28 -26.84 -12.02
C LYS A 31 19.26 -27.96 -12.24
N SER A 32 19.28 -28.96 -11.38
CA SER A 32 18.40 -30.14 -11.43
C SER A 32 17.99 -30.52 -10.01
N SER A 33 16.76 -30.99 -9.82
CA SER A 33 16.22 -31.49 -8.54
C SER A 33 16.99 -32.73 -8.01
N ASP A 34 17.64 -33.48 -8.89
CA ASP A 34 18.48 -34.61 -8.51
C ASP A 34 19.74 -34.22 -7.74
N LEU A 35 20.11 -32.93 -7.86
CA LEU A 35 21.26 -32.35 -7.14
C LEU A 35 20.87 -31.71 -5.80
N GLY A 36 19.60 -31.78 -5.42
CA GLY A 36 19.09 -31.23 -4.17
C GLY A 36 18.15 -30.01 -4.35
N ASP A 37 17.67 -29.49 -3.25
CA ASP A 37 16.76 -28.34 -3.23
C ASP A 37 17.53 -27.00 -3.19
N ILE A 38 18.67 -26.95 -2.48
CA ILE A 38 19.53 -25.77 -2.33
C ILE A 38 21.00 -26.23 -2.31
N ALA A 39 21.89 -25.41 -2.89
CA ALA A 39 23.32 -25.68 -2.94
C ALA A 39 24.14 -24.52 -2.34
N PHE A 40 25.23 -24.88 -1.66
CA PHE A 40 26.26 -23.95 -1.22
C PHE A 40 27.53 -24.13 -2.04
N PRO A 41 28.03 -23.08 -2.72
CA PRO A 41 29.24 -23.15 -3.54
C PRO A 41 30.51 -22.98 -2.69
N ALA A 42 31.20 -24.09 -2.38
CA ALA A 42 32.38 -24.10 -1.52
C ALA A 42 33.63 -23.45 -2.16
N PHE A 43 33.61 -23.17 -3.47
CA PHE A 43 34.73 -22.47 -4.12
C PHE A 43 34.91 -21.04 -3.62
N SER A 44 33.89 -20.41 -3.03
CA SER A 44 33.99 -19.11 -2.35
C SER A 44 34.97 -19.14 -1.18
N LEU A 45 35.18 -20.28 -0.55
CA LEU A 45 36.07 -20.49 0.60
C LEU A 45 37.49 -20.89 0.22
N ALA A 46 37.74 -21.29 -1.04
CA ALA A 46 38.99 -21.91 -1.48
C ALA A 46 40.24 -21.06 -1.20
N LYS A 47 40.15 -19.73 -1.35
CA LYS A 47 41.25 -18.78 -1.08
C LYS A 47 41.52 -18.61 0.40
N VAL A 48 40.48 -18.62 1.21
CA VAL A 48 40.56 -18.39 2.67
C VAL A 48 41.10 -19.65 3.35
N GLU A 49 40.56 -20.81 3.01
CA GLU A 49 40.94 -22.08 3.61
C GLU A 49 42.17 -22.74 2.98
N ARG A 50 42.62 -22.24 1.84
CA ARG A 50 43.77 -22.75 1.07
C ARG A 50 43.63 -24.25 0.76
N LYS A 51 42.42 -24.70 0.47
CA LYS A 51 42.02 -26.06 0.12
C LYS A 51 41.30 -26.11 -1.22
N ALA A 52 41.29 -27.27 -1.84
CA ALA A 52 40.49 -27.49 -3.02
C ALA A 52 38.99 -27.39 -2.70
N PRO A 53 38.16 -26.74 -3.54
CA PRO A 53 36.74 -26.57 -3.27
C PRO A 53 35.98 -27.87 -2.99
N GLN A 54 36.37 -28.97 -3.69
CA GLN A 54 35.78 -30.29 -3.48
C GLN A 54 36.08 -30.85 -2.07
N ALA A 55 37.28 -30.60 -1.56
CA ALA A 55 37.66 -31.04 -0.21
C ALA A 55 36.91 -30.21 0.86
N ILE A 56 36.74 -28.93 0.62
CA ILE A 56 35.96 -28.05 1.51
C ILE A 56 34.49 -28.48 1.53
N ALA A 57 33.91 -28.78 0.37
CA ALA A 57 32.52 -29.25 0.28
C ALA A 57 32.32 -30.59 1.02
N ALA A 58 33.26 -31.51 0.91
CA ALA A 58 33.25 -32.79 1.63
C ALA A 58 33.34 -32.57 3.15
N ASP A 59 34.29 -31.73 3.61
CA ASP A 59 34.49 -31.41 5.03
C ASP A 59 33.23 -30.79 5.64
N ILE A 60 32.54 -29.87 4.92
CA ILE A 60 31.31 -29.25 5.36
C ILE A 60 30.19 -30.30 5.45
N ALA A 61 30.00 -31.11 4.42
CA ALA A 61 28.96 -32.14 4.39
C ALA A 61 29.11 -33.17 5.51
N GLU A 62 30.35 -33.48 5.93
CA GLU A 62 30.62 -34.37 7.05
C GLU A 62 30.32 -33.72 8.42
N LYS A 63 30.62 -32.43 8.58
CA LYS A 63 30.52 -31.72 9.86
C LYS A 63 29.14 -31.17 10.16
N ILE A 64 28.34 -30.92 9.13
CA ILE A 64 27.02 -30.28 9.30
C ILE A 64 26.04 -31.21 10.03
N ASN A 65 25.17 -30.62 10.83
CA ASN A 65 24.08 -31.37 11.48
C ASN A 65 23.08 -31.85 10.45
N GLN A 66 23.12 -33.13 10.12
CA GLN A 66 22.24 -33.74 9.11
C GLN A 66 20.80 -33.95 9.59
N SER A 67 20.54 -33.89 10.90
CA SER A 67 19.17 -34.15 11.45
C SER A 67 18.12 -33.13 11.03
N ALA A 68 18.55 -31.97 10.53
CA ALA A 68 17.69 -30.90 10.02
C ALA A 68 17.25 -31.12 8.55
N PHE A 69 17.86 -32.12 7.86
CA PHE A 69 17.70 -32.36 6.42
C PHE A 69 17.38 -33.82 6.15
N GLU A 70 16.85 -34.12 4.97
CA GLU A 70 16.75 -35.52 4.49
C GLU A 70 18.14 -36.08 4.25
N LYS A 71 19.00 -35.32 3.57
CA LYS A 71 20.43 -35.61 3.41
C LYS A 71 21.22 -34.37 2.99
N VAL A 72 22.51 -34.38 3.24
CA VAL A 72 23.46 -33.38 2.75
C VAL A 72 24.58 -34.12 2.01
N VAL A 73 24.87 -33.72 0.78
CA VAL A 73 25.82 -34.41 -0.10
C VAL A 73 26.77 -33.42 -0.76
N ALA A 74 28.07 -33.66 -0.67
CA ALA A 74 29.05 -32.95 -1.47
C ALA A 74 29.10 -33.51 -2.89
N THR A 75 28.92 -32.66 -3.89
CA THR A 75 29.02 -33.01 -5.31
C THR A 75 29.93 -32.00 -6.00
N GLY A 76 31.17 -32.41 -6.31
CA GLY A 76 32.18 -31.49 -6.78
C GLY A 76 32.43 -30.38 -5.78
N PRO A 77 32.40 -29.09 -6.17
CA PRO A 77 32.62 -27.95 -5.29
C PRO A 77 31.36 -27.50 -4.55
N TYR A 78 30.27 -28.26 -4.60
CA TYR A 78 28.99 -27.87 -4.00
C TYR A 78 28.60 -28.77 -2.83
N VAL A 79 28.05 -28.13 -1.78
CA VAL A 79 27.32 -28.83 -0.72
C VAL A 79 25.84 -28.74 -1.05
N ASN A 80 25.22 -29.88 -1.37
CA ASN A 80 23.84 -29.97 -1.79
C ASN A 80 22.94 -30.45 -0.65
N PHE A 81 21.88 -29.67 -0.39
CA PHE A 81 20.93 -29.91 0.67
C PHE A 81 19.63 -30.47 0.08
N PHE A 82 19.19 -31.60 0.62
CA PHE A 82 17.89 -32.19 0.37
C PHE A 82 17.02 -31.96 1.60
N LEU A 83 15.93 -31.25 1.43
CA LEU A 83 15.06 -30.86 2.53
C LEU A 83 14.09 -31.99 2.90
N ASP A 84 13.89 -32.21 4.19
CA ASP A 84 12.83 -33.10 4.67
C ASP A 84 11.47 -32.41 4.51
N LYS A 85 10.88 -32.57 3.32
CA LYS A 85 9.62 -31.91 2.91
C LYS A 85 8.46 -32.28 3.83
N SER A 86 8.41 -33.52 4.28
CA SER A 86 7.38 -33.99 5.20
C SER A 86 7.45 -33.28 6.56
N LYS A 87 8.63 -33.17 7.12
CA LYS A 87 8.86 -32.49 8.39
C LYS A 87 8.61 -30.97 8.28
N ILE A 88 9.10 -30.35 7.20
CA ILE A 88 8.90 -28.92 6.96
C ILE A 88 7.43 -28.62 6.74
N SER A 89 6.68 -29.44 5.99
CA SER A 89 5.25 -29.23 5.79
C SER A 89 4.48 -29.26 7.11
N ASP A 90 4.78 -30.21 8.00
CA ASP A 90 4.19 -30.28 9.32
C ASP A 90 4.46 -29.01 10.14
N GLN A 91 5.71 -28.57 10.18
CA GLN A 91 6.12 -27.38 10.92
C GLN A 91 5.44 -26.11 10.40
N VAL A 92 5.40 -25.91 9.07
CA VAL A 92 4.80 -24.74 8.44
C VAL A 92 3.30 -24.72 8.67
N ILE A 93 2.61 -25.82 8.42
CA ILE A 93 1.16 -25.91 8.61
C ILE A 93 0.79 -25.61 10.08
N LYS A 94 1.48 -26.23 11.04
CA LYS A 94 1.26 -25.97 12.48
C LYS A 94 1.53 -24.52 12.84
N SER A 95 2.57 -23.90 12.31
CA SER A 95 2.87 -22.49 12.59
C SER A 95 1.78 -21.55 12.06
N VAL A 96 1.17 -21.87 10.91
CA VAL A 96 0.04 -21.10 10.38
C VAL A 96 -1.22 -21.32 11.24
N ILE A 97 -1.50 -22.57 11.63
CA ILE A 97 -2.65 -22.89 12.50
C ILE A 97 -2.54 -22.17 13.83
N GLU A 98 -1.35 -22.20 14.46
CA GLU A 98 -1.10 -21.58 15.75
C GLU A 98 -1.23 -20.04 15.70
N ALA A 99 -0.61 -19.42 14.69
CA ALA A 99 -0.61 -17.97 14.55
C ALA A 99 -1.93 -17.41 13.99
N GLY A 100 -2.66 -18.18 13.19
CA GLY A 100 -3.89 -17.71 12.55
C GLY A 100 -3.67 -16.41 11.77
N ALA A 101 -4.48 -15.40 12.05
CA ALA A 101 -4.38 -14.07 11.41
C ALA A 101 -3.05 -13.35 11.71
N ASP A 102 -2.35 -13.73 12.79
CA ASP A 102 -1.06 -13.15 13.15
C ASP A 102 0.11 -13.80 12.42
N TYR A 103 -0.14 -14.82 11.60
CA TYR A 103 0.91 -15.42 10.80
C TYR A 103 1.64 -14.38 9.94
N GLY A 104 2.95 -14.36 10.00
CA GLY A 104 3.78 -13.36 9.34
C GLY A 104 3.91 -12.01 10.07
N GLN A 105 3.30 -11.88 11.27
CA GLN A 105 3.48 -10.71 12.13
C GLN A 105 4.94 -10.54 12.54
N GLN A 106 5.42 -9.29 12.52
CA GLN A 106 6.78 -8.92 12.92
C GLN A 106 6.73 -7.80 13.96
N ASP A 107 7.80 -7.63 14.70
CA ASP A 107 7.94 -6.59 15.75
C ASP A 107 9.12 -5.65 15.47
N GLU A 108 9.45 -5.48 14.20
CA GLU A 108 10.54 -4.58 13.80
C GLU A 108 10.22 -3.13 14.16
N GLY A 109 8.94 -2.76 14.07
CA GLY A 109 8.45 -1.42 14.38
C GLY A 109 8.37 -1.08 15.87
N ARG A 110 8.37 -2.05 16.78
CA ARG A 110 8.32 -1.87 18.25
C ARG A 110 7.27 -0.87 18.75
N GLY A 111 6.18 -0.73 18.01
CA GLY A 111 5.12 0.23 18.31
C GLY A 111 5.47 1.70 17.98
N GLU A 112 6.59 1.96 17.31
CA GLU A 112 6.96 3.31 16.89
C GLU A 112 5.97 3.88 15.86
N ASN A 113 5.79 5.20 15.87
CA ASN A 113 4.79 5.85 15.05
C ASN A 113 5.27 6.10 13.62
N ILE A 114 4.41 5.81 12.66
CA ILE A 114 4.55 6.22 11.26
C ILE A 114 3.33 7.06 10.87
N THR A 115 3.55 8.27 10.38
CA THR A 115 2.48 9.08 9.79
C THR A 115 2.38 8.81 8.31
N ILE A 116 1.17 8.67 7.79
CA ILE A 116 0.90 8.43 6.37
C ILE A 116 -0.14 9.44 5.90
N ASP A 117 0.31 10.33 5.03
CA ASP A 117 -0.53 11.28 4.30
C ASP A 117 -1.08 10.59 3.06
N LEU A 118 -2.40 10.45 2.96
CA LEU A 118 -3.06 9.72 1.88
C LEU A 118 -4.39 10.36 1.51
N SER A 119 -4.85 10.12 0.29
CA SER A 119 -6.08 10.64 -0.28
C SER A 119 -6.03 12.14 -0.58
N SER A 120 -6.19 12.99 0.41
CA SER A 120 -6.00 14.45 0.36
C SER A 120 -6.77 15.17 -0.78
N PRO A 121 -8.09 14.90 -0.93
CA PRO A 121 -8.88 15.52 -1.98
C PRO A 121 -9.12 17.00 -1.70
N ASN A 122 -9.32 17.77 -2.78
CA ASN A 122 -9.77 19.15 -2.66
C ASN A 122 -11.25 19.20 -2.32
N ILE A 123 -11.61 20.04 -1.36
CA ILE A 123 -12.99 20.35 -1.01
C ILE A 123 -13.74 20.95 -2.23
N ALA A 124 -15.03 20.68 -2.31
CA ALA A 124 -15.91 21.12 -3.40
C ALA A 124 -15.51 20.64 -4.81
N LYS A 125 -14.71 19.59 -4.89
CA LYS A 125 -14.39 18.90 -6.14
C LYS A 125 -14.79 17.43 -6.08
N PRO A 126 -15.19 16.84 -7.21
CA PRO A 126 -15.62 15.45 -7.22
C PRO A 126 -14.44 14.51 -6.91
N PHE A 127 -14.74 13.46 -6.20
CA PHE A 127 -13.79 12.39 -5.93
C PHE A 127 -13.66 11.51 -7.18
N SER A 128 -12.52 11.57 -7.82
CA SER A 128 -12.25 10.83 -9.06
C SER A 128 -11.37 9.61 -8.84
N VAL A 129 -11.32 8.75 -9.84
CA VAL A 129 -10.38 7.63 -9.90
C VAL A 129 -8.92 8.11 -9.74
N GLY A 130 -8.61 9.36 -10.09
CA GLY A 130 -7.30 9.95 -9.83
C GLY A 130 -6.91 10.03 -8.34
N HIS A 131 -7.90 10.12 -7.43
CA HIS A 131 -7.66 10.11 -5.98
C HIS A 131 -7.58 8.67 -5.42
N LEU A 132 -8.04 7.67 -6.17
CA LEU A 132 -8.05 6.27 -5.73
C LEU A 132 -6.65 5.80 -5.35
N ARG A 133 -5.66 6.05 -6.20
CA ARG A 133 -4.29 5.56 -6.00
C ARG A 133 -3.68 6.00 -4.68
N SER A 134 -3.74 7.30 -4.39
CA SER A 134 -3.25 7.82 -3.12
C SER A 134 -3.93 7.14 -1.93
N THR A 135 -5.26 6.98 -2.02
CA THR A 135 -6.09 6.41 -0.96
C THR A 135 -5.75 4.93 -0.70
N VAL A 136 -5.75 4.11 -1.75
CA VAL A 136 -5.55 2.65 -1.58
C VAL A 136 -4.09 2.28 -1.31
N ILE A 137 -3.13 2.98 -1.91
CA ILE A 137 -1.70 2.77 -1.65
C ILE A 137 -1.38 3.14 -0.20
N GLY A 138 -1.84 4.30 0.26
CA GLY A 138 -1.60 4.75 1.63
C GLY A 138 -2.24 3.83 2.66
N ASP A 139 -3.47 3.37 2.42
CA ASP A 139 -4.19 2.43 3.30
C ASP A 139 -3.49 1.06 3.34
N ALA A 140 -3.09 0.51 2.20
CA ALA A 140 -2.34 -0.74 2.14
C ALA A 140 -0.98 -0.64 2.86
N LEU A 141 -0.25 0.46 2.68
CA LEU A 141 1.00 0.70 3.42
C LEU A 141 0.76 0.77 4.92
N SER A 142 -0.32 1.41 5.37
CA SER A 142 -0.69 1.42 6.78
C SER A 142 -0.85 -0.01 7.33
N ASN A 143 -1.59 -0.87 6.61
CA ASN A 143 -1.78 -2.26 7.02
C ASN A 143 -0.47 -3.05 7.02
N ILE A 144 0.39 -2.86 6.02
CA ILE A 144 1.69 -3.51 5.91
C ILE A 144 2.61 -3.09 7.06
N PHE A 145 2.70 -1.79 7.37
CA PHE A 145 3.53 -1.31 8.48
C PHE A 145 3.00 -1.76 9.85
N ARG A 146 1.67 -1.84 10.03
CA ARG A 146 1.09 -2.47 11.24
C ARG A 146 1.49 -3.93 11.37
N LYS A 147 1.52 -4.68 10.26
CA LYS A 147 2.00 -6.07 10.23
C LYS A 147 3.49 -6.19 10.57
N MET A 148 4.26 -5.12 10.37
CA MET A 148 5.67 -5.00 10.78
C MET A 148 5.86 -4.53 12.24
N GLY A 149 4.77 -4.28 12.98
CA GLY A 149 4.80 -3.87 14.38
C GLY A 149 4.84 -2.35 14.62
N TYR A 150 4.63 -1.53 13.59
CA TYR A 150 4.51 -0.07 13.74
C TYR A 150 3.10 0.35 14.13
N ASN A 151 2.98 1.49 14.80
CA ASN A 151 1.73 2.22 14.98
C ASN A 151 1.59 3.24 13.84
N THR A 152 0.55 3.11 13.01
CA THR A 152 0.35 4.01 11.87
C THR A 152 -0.75 5.02 12.15
N ILE A 153 -0.50 6.28 11.78
CA ILE A 153 -1.42 7.39 11.87
C ILE A 153 -1.75 7.82 10.44
N LYS A 154 -2.99 7.60 10.01
CA LYS A 154 -3.50 7.96 8.68
C LYS A 154 -4.04 9.38 8.68
N ILE A 155 -3.48 10.24 7.84
CA ILE A 155 -3.80 11.66 7.77
C ILE A 155 -4.40 11.96 6.40
N ASN A 156 -5.61 12.48 6.38
CA ASN A 156 -6.25 13.05 5.21
C ASN A 156 -6.03 14.57 5.20
N HIS A 157 -4.97 14.99 4.49
CA HIS A 157 -4.60 16.39 4.38
C HIS A 157 -5.45 17.09 3.32
N LEU A 158 -6.68 17.47 3.72
CA LEU A 158 -7.67 18.03 2.81
C LEU A 158 -7.20 19.34 2.17
N GLY A 159 -7.40 19.49 0.87
CA GLY A 159 -7.23 20.76 0.16
C GLY A 159 -8.41 21.70 0.45
N ASP A 160 -8.47 22.25 1.64
CA ASP A 160 -9.59 23.03 2.16
C ASP A 160 -9.27 24.52 2.32
N TRP A 161 -8.21 25.01 1.65
CA TRP A 161 -7.83 26.41 1.69
C TRP A 161 -7.31 26.91 0.34
N GLY A 162 -7.58 28.18 0.02
CA GLY A 162 -7.07 28.82 -1.18
C GLY A 162 -8.09 29.71 -1.89
N LYS A 163 -7.62 30.49 -2.86
CA LYS A 163 -8.41 31.44 -3.66
C LYS A 163 -9.67 30.80 -4.30
N GLN A 164 -9.63 29.51 -4.62
CA GLN A 164 -10.77 28.79 -5.17
C GLN A 164 -12.03 28.86 -4.29
N PHE A 165 -11.87 29.01 -2.98
CA PHE A 165 -13.00 29.18 -2.06
C PHE A 165 -13.63 30.56 -2.18
N GLY A 166 -12.82 31.61 -2.38
CA GLY A 166 -13.34 32.93 -2.68
C GLY A 166 -14.15 32.97 -3.97
N LEU A 167 -13.65 32.32 -5.03
CA LEU A 167 -14.39 32.18 -6.29
C LEU A 167 -15.70 31.38 -6.10
N LEU A 168 -15.66 30.31 -5.32
CA LEU A 168 -16.85 29.50 -5.04
C LEU A 168 -17.89 30.30 -4.24
N MET A 169 -17.47 31.11 -3.28
CA MET A 169 -18.38 32.00 -2.53
C MET A 169 -19.07 33.02 -3.44
N VAL A 170 -18.32 33.66 -4.36
CA VAL A 170 -18.88 34.55 -5.37
C VAL A 170 -19.90 33.83 -6.25
N ALA A 171 -19.55 32.66 -6.76
CA ALA A 171 -20.43 31.86 -7.59
C ALA A 171 -21.71 31.46 -6.87
N TYR A 172 -21.61 31.01 -5.62
CA TYR A 172 -22.74 30.67 -4.78
C TYR A 172 -23.67 31.89 -4.55
N LYS A 173 -23.12 33.03 -4.21
CA LYS A 173 -23.91 34.28 -3.97
C LYS A 173 -24.61 34.76 -5.23
N LYS A 174 -24.01 34.57 -6.42
CA LYS A 174 -24.61 35.02 -7.71
C LYS A 174 -25.62 34.04 -8.26
N TRP A 175 -25.36 32.71 -8.15
CA TRP A 175 -26.09 31.70 -8.90
C TRP A 175 -26.50 30.46 -8.07
N GLY A 176 -26.04 30.35 -6.84
CA GLY A 176 -26.32 29.21 -5.99
C GLY A 176 -27.64 29.30 -5.24
N SER A 177 -28.12 28.18 -4.75
CA SER A 177 -29.18 28.13 -3.74
C SER A 177 -28.83 27.11 -2.67
N LYS A 178 -29.25 27.36 -1.45
CA LYS A 178 -28.98 26.49 -0.30
C LYS A 178 -29.61 25.11 -0.54
N GLU A 179 -30.84 25.09 -1.01
CA GLU A 179 -31.61 23.85 -1.28
C GLU A 179 -30.93 22.98 -2.32
N ALA A 180 -30.37 23.58 -3.39
CA ALA A 180 -29.67 22.84 -4.43
C ALA A 180 -28.36 22.25 -3.92
N VAL A 181 -27.60 23.00 -3.13
CA VAL A 181 -26.34 22.53 -2.53
C VAL A 181 -26.59 21.41 -1.51
N GLU A 182 -27.58 21.58 -0.62
CA GLU A 182 -27.93 20.54 0.37
C GLU A 182 -28.44 19.25 -0.29
N ALA A 183 -29.14 19.36 -1.44
CA ALA A 183 -29.64 18.19 -2.16
C ALA A 183 -28.55 17.40 -2.89
N ASN A 184 -27.52 18.08 -3.41
CA ASN A 184 -26.42 17.45 -4.14
C ASN A 184 -25.15 18.30 -4.05
N PRO A 185 -24.47 18.27 -2.88
CA PRO A 185 -23.42 19.24 -2.54
C PRO A 185 -22.28 19.30 -3.54
N ILE A 186 -21.67 18.16 -3.86
CA ILE A 186 -20.47 18.13 -4.71
C ILE A 186 -20.79 18.55 -6.15
N ASP A 187 -21.89 18.07 -6.73
CA ASP A 187 -22.27 18.41 -8.10
C ASP A 187 -22.62 19.88 -8.23
N GLU A 188 -23.37 20.44 -7.27
CA GLU A 188 -23.77 21.85 -7.32
C GLU A 188 -22.56 22.78 -7.07
N LEU A 189 -21.71 22.48 -6.11
CA LEU A 189 -20.49 23.26 -5.87
C LEU A 189 -19.54 23.17 -7.08
N LEU A 190 -19.43 22.01 -7.71
CA LEU A 190 -18.63 21.85 -8.93
C LEU A 190 -19.21 22.66 -10.09
N LYS A 191 -20.53 22.61 -10.34
CA LYS A 191 -21.20 23.42 -11.37
C LYS A 191 -20.93 24.91 -11.17
N LEU A 192 -21.05 25.39 -9.93
CA LEU A 192 -20.77 26.78 -9.59
C LEU A 192 -19.31 27.14 -9.85
N TYR A 193 -18.37 26.26 -9.46
CA TYR A 193 -16.94 26.47 -9.68
C TYR A 193 -16.57 26.48 -11.17
N VAL A 194 -17.10 25.56 -11.94
CA VAL A 194 -16.88 25.50 -13.40
C VAL A 194 -17.46 26.75 -14.08
N ARG A 195 -18.68 27.15 -13.68
CA ARG A 195 -19.35 28.34 -14.23
C ARG A 195 -18.54 29.61 -13.98
N ILE A 196 -18.09 29.86 -12.76
CA ILE A 196 -17.34 31.09 -12.47
C ILE A 196 -16.01 31.12 -13.23
N ASN A 197 -15.32 30.00 -13.36
CA ASN A 197 -14.07 29.95 -14.13
C ASN A 197 -14.29 30.22 -15.63
N ALA A 198 -15.41 29.81 -16.19
CA ALA A 198 -15.77 30.13 -17.58
C ALA A 198 -16.17 31.63 -17.74
N GLU A 199 -16.93 32.15 -16.78
CA GLU A 199 -17.38 33.55 -16.82
C GLU A 199 -16.24 34.56 -16.61
N ILE A 200 -15.17 34.21 -15.89
CA ILE A 200 -13.97 35.04 -15.70
C ILE A 200 -13.32 35.39 -17.06
N GLU A 201 -13.42 34.54 -18.07
CA GLU A 201 -12.88 34.85 -19.42
C GLU A 201 -13.62 36.05 -20.06
N ASN A 202 -14.91 36.24 -19.73
CA ASN A 202 -15.74 37.31 -20.25
C ASN A 202 -15.81 38.52 -19.29
N ASP A 203 -15.67 38.27 -18.00
CA ASP A 203 -15.77 39.26 -16.93
C ASP A 203 -14.62 39.06 -15.90
N PRO A 204 -13.44 39.67 -16.15
CA PRO A 204 -12.29 39.57 -15.24
C PRO A 204 -12.52 40.14 -13.84
N GLU A 205 -13.55 40.96 -13.62
CA GLU A 205 -13.87 41.48 -12.30
C GLU A 205 -14.27 40.38 -11.32
N LEU A 206 -14.83 39.28 -11.82
CA LEU A 206 -15.15 38.07 -11.02
C LEU A 206 -13.92 37.46 -10.33
N ASP A 207 -12.77 37.52 -10.98
CA ASP A 207 -11.51 37.01 -10.40
C ASP A 207 -11.08 37.89 -9.21
N GLU A 208 -11.25 39.21 -9.35
CA GLU A 208 -10.96 40.15 -8.26
C GLU A 208 -11.95 40.02 -7.11
N GLU A 209 -13.26 39.88 -7.41
CA GLU A 209 -14.27 39.58 -6.38
C GLU A 209 -13.88 38.28 -5.61
N GLY A 210 -13.43 37.23 -6.30
CA GLY A 210 -12.97 36.00 -5.67
C GLY A 210 -11.76 36.19 -4.76
N ARG A 211 -10.82 37.07 -5.14
CA ARG A 211 -9.68 37.43 -4.29
C ARG A 211 -10.15 38.21 -3.04
N LEU A 212 -11.09 39.11 -3.20
CA LEU A 212 -11.65 39.88 -2.07
C LEU A 212 -12.38 38.96 -1.09
N TRP A 213 -13.19 38.02 -1.57
CA TRP A 213 -13.85 37.03 -0.72
C TRP A 213 -12.87 36.08 -0.02
N PHE A 214 -11.82 35.68 -0.69
CA PHE A 214 -10.78 34.88 -0.05
C PHE A 214 -10.03 35.70 1.01
N LYS A 215 -9.74 36.97 0.73
CA LYS A 215 -9.15 37.89 1.73
C LYS A 215 -10.07 38.09 2.95
N LYS A 216 -11.38 38.22 2.76
CA LYS A 216 -12.34 38.22 3.87
C LYS A 216 -12.25 36.96 4.72
N LEU A 217 -12.13 35.79 4.07
CA LEU A 217 -11.97 34.51 4.76
C LEU A 217 -10.67 34.49 5.59
N GLU A 218 -9.55 34.93 5.01
CA GLU A 218 -8.26 35.05 5.71
C GLU A 218 -8.34 36.00 6.92
N ASP A 219 -9.11 37.07 6.82
CA ASP A 219 -9.30 38.06 7.88
C ASP A 219 -10.35 37.64 8.93
N GLY A 220 -10.96 36.46 8.76
CA GLY A 220 -11.94 35.91 9.70
C GLY A 220 -13.33 36.54 9.60
N ASP A 221 -13.70 37.08 8.43
CA ASP A 221 -15.06 37.59 8.20
C ASP A 221 -16.12 36.52 8.52
N PRO A 222 -17.13 36.79 9.32
CA PRO A 222 -18.11 35.79 9.75
C PRO A 222 -18.87 35.13 8.61
N GLU A 223 -19.30 35.88 7.59
CA GLU A 223 -20.03 35.33 6.45
C GLU A 223 -19.13 34.44 5.61
N ALA A 224 -17.92 34.86 5.31
CA ALA A 224 -16.95 34.07 4.55
C ALA A 224 -16.58 32.78 5.29
N THR A 225 -16.37 32.87 6.61
CA THR A 225 -16.03 31.69 7.46
C THR A 225 -17.20 30.70 7.52
N GLU A 226 -18.45 31.21 7.67
CA GLU A 226 -19.64 30.35 7.70
C GLU A 226 -19.85 29.62 6.36
N LEU A 227 -19.71 30.32 5.23
CA LEU A 227 -19.79 29.70 3.90
C LEU A 227 -18.69 28.65 3.67
N TRP A 228 -17.45 28.96 4.03
CA TRP A 228 -16.33 28.04 3.92
C TRP A 228 -16.55 26.78 4.76
N GLN A 229 -16.96 26.96 6.02
CA GLN A 229 -17.23 25.82 6.92
C GLN A 229 -18.35 24.94 6.36
N TRP A 230 -19.42 25.53 5.86
CA TRP A 230 -20.53 24.81 5.27
C TRP A 230 -20.09 24.02 4.02
N PHE A 231 -19.35 24.62 3.08
CA PHE A 231 -18.84 23.94 1.92
C PHE A 231 -17.91 22.75 2.29
N ARG A 232 -17.11 22.94 3.33
CA ARG A 232 -16.24 21.91 3.86
C ARG A 232 -17.04 20.74 4.45
N ASP A 233 -18.00 21.05 5.29
CA ASP A 233 -18.81 20.04 5.97
C ASP A 233 -19.63 19.20 4.98
N GLU A 234 -20.29 19.84 4.02
CA GLU A 234 -21.03 19.16 2.95
C GLU A 234 -20.10 18.27 2.10
N SER A 235 -18.93 18.76 1.76
CA SER A 235 -17.95 17.96 1.01
C SER A 235 -17.47 16.75 1.80
N LEU A 236 -17.27 16.89 3.12
CA LEU A 236 -16.86 15.77 3.98
C LEU A 236 -17.93 14.70 4.10
N VAL A 237 -19.22 15.04 4.11
CA VAL A 237 -20.32 14.07 4.09
C VAL A 237 -20.19 13.18 2.85
N GLU A 238 -19.99 13.79 1.68
CA GLU A 238 -19.83 13.05 0.43
C GLU A 238 -18.55 12.20 0.40
N PHE A 239 -17.41 12.76 0.83
CA PHE A 239 -16.16 12.03 0.87
C PHE A 239 -16.22 10.84 1.84
N ASN A 240 -16.82 11.01 3.01
CA ASN A 240 -16.98 9.94 3.99
C ASN A 240 -17.84 8.79 3.46
N ARG A 241 -18.83 9.07 2.61
CA ARG A 241 -19.61 8.05 1.94
C ARG A 241 -18.73 7.18 1.03
N ILE A 242 -17.85 7.80 0.26
CA ILE A 242 -16.90 7.10 -0.62
C ILE A 242 -15.86 6.33 0.19
N TYR A 243 -15.32 6.92 1.26
CA TYR A 243 -14.39 6.23 2.15
C TYR A 243 -15.02 5.02 2.82
N LYS A 244 -16.30 5.10 3.20
CA LYS A 244 -17.05 3.95 3.73
C LYS A 244 -17.19 2.83 2.69
N LEU A 245 -17.46 3.17 1.41
CA LEU A 245 -17.46 2.18 0.32
C LEU A 245 -16.10 1.50 0.15
N LEU A 246 -15.01 2.27 0.25
CA LEU A 246 -13.64 1.75 0.15
C LEU A 246 -13.17 1.02 1.40
N GLY A 247 -13.85 1.15 2.53
CA GLY A 247 -13.41 0.63 3.83
C GLY A 247 -12.16 1.33 4.36
N VAL A 248 -12.00 2.63 4.10
CA VAL A 248 -10.84 3.43 4.53
C VAL A 248 -11.25 4.44 5.58
N GLU A 249 -10.50 4.48 6.68
CA GLU A 249 -10.68 5.40 7.79
C GLU A 249 -9.42 6.24 8.02
N PHE A 250 -9.54 7.38 8.70
CA PHE A 250 -8.45 8.30 8.99
C PHE A 250 -8.41 8.65 10.47
N ASP A 251 -7.19 8.84 10.98
CA ASP A 251 -6.94 9.29 12.35
C ASP A 251 -6.97 10.83 12.45
N SER A 252 -6.72 11.53 11.35
CA SER A 252 -6.74 13.00 11.27
C SER A 252 -7.33 13.50 9.95
N LEU A 253 -8.14 14.55 10.03
CA LEU A 253 -8.70 15.31 8.91
C LEU A 253 -8.15 16.75 8.87
N ASN A 254 -6.99 16.99 9.47
CA ASN A 254 -6.34 18.30 9.47
C ASN A 254 -5.84 18.65 8.07
N GLY A 255 -6.61 19.44 7.36
CA GLY A 255 -6.31 19.95 6.03
C GLY A 255 -5.42 21.19 6.04
N GLU A 256 -5.31 21.84 4.88
CA GLU A 256 -4.47 23.03 4.69
C GLU A 256 -4.83 24.16 5.64
N ALA A 257 -6.12 24.40 5.89
CA ALA A 257 -6.63 25.47 6.76
C ALA A 257 -6.14 25.34 8.21
N PHE A 258 -5.98 24.13 8.72
CA PHE A 258 -5.50 23.86 10.08
C PHE A 258 -4.11 24.45 10.35
N TYR A 259 -3.30 24.62 9.33
CA TYR A 259 -1.90 25.07 9.46
C TYR A 259 -1.72 26.57 9.23
N ASN A 260 -2.79 27.33 8.98
CA ASN A 260 -2.69 28.76 8.68
C ASN A 260 -2.01 29.56 9.79
N ASP A 261 -2.32 29.28 11.06
CA ASP A 261 -1.74 29.93 12.23
C ASP A 261 -0.34 29.41 12.62
N LYS A 262 0.18 28.42 11.90
CA LYS A 262 1.47 27.77 12.17
C LYS A 262 2.56 28.16 11.17
N MET A 263 2.20 28.84 10.09
CA MET A 263 3.16 29.23 9.04
C MET A 263 4.12 30.33 9.51
N ASP A 264 3.67 31.25 10.37
CA ASP A 264 4.52 32.32 10.88
C ASP A 264 5.71 31.79 11.68
N GLU A 265 5.51 30.73 12.49
CA GLU A 265 6.60 30.05 13.21
C GLU A 265 7.62 29.46 12.23
N ALA A 266 7.16 28.82 11.15
CA ALA A 266 8.04 28.25 10.13
C ALA A 266 8.92 29.32 9.47
N VAL A 267 8.32 30.48 9.13
CA VAL A 267 9.03 31.61 8.57
C VAL A 267 10.04 32.19 9.59
N GLN A 268 9.64 32.35 10.85
CA GLN A 268 10.51 32.84 11.91
C GLN A 268 11.75 31.98 12.08
N ILE A 269 11.60 30.65 12.08
CA ILE A 269 12.75 29.73 12.17
C ILE A 269 13.71 29.92 10.98
N LEU A 270 13.17 30.10 9.76
CA LEU A 270 13.98 30.36 8.56
C LEU A 270 14.75 31.69 8.67
N GLU A 271 14.12 32.75 9.21
CA GLU A 271 14.73 34.07 9.43
C GLU A 271 15.85 33.98 10.48
N GLU A 272 15.58 33.36 11.64
CA GLU A 272 16.53 33.22 12.74
C GLU A 272 17.80 32.43 12.32
N LYS A 273 17.64 31.48 11.42
CA LYS A 273 18.75 30.70 10.85
C LYS A 273 19.44 31.37 9.66
N GLY A 274 18.98 32.54 9.24
CA GLY A 274 19.56 33.29 8.13
C GLY A 274 19.44 32.57 6.78
N LEU A 275 18.39 31.75 6.60
CA LEU A 275 18.17 30.95 5.40
C LEU A 275 17.36 31.70 4.31
N LEU A 276 16.64 32.77 4.69
CA LEU A 276 15.86 33.57 3.73
C LEU A 276 16.74 34.54 2.98
N LYS A 277 16.57 34.57 1.66
CA LYS A 277 17.17 35.56 0.77
C LYS A 277 16.08 36.21 -0.07
N GLU A 278 16.27 37.50 -0.38
CA GLU A 278 15.40 38.20 -1.30
C GLU A 278 15.81 37.93 -2.76
N SER A 279 14.85 37.58 -3.58
CA SER A 279 15.03 37.41 -5.03
C SER A 279 13.81 37.95 -5.77
N LYS A 280 14.01 39.01 -6.55
CA LYS A 280 12.93 39.67 -7.34
C LYS A 280 11.71 40.05 -6.49
N GLY A 281 11.95 40.52 -5.25
CA GLY A 281 10.93 40.87 -4.29
C GLY A 281 10.28 39.72 -3.52
N ALA A 282 10.62 38.47 -3.82
CA ALA A 282 10.14 37.29 -3.12
C ALA A 282 11.19 36.79 -2.10
N SER A 283 10.74 36.14 -1.02
CA SER A 283 11.63 35.46 -0.07
C SER A 283 11.82 34.00 -0.48
N ILE A 284 13.08 33.59 -0.65
CA ILE A 284 13.45 32.24 -1.10
C ILE A 284 14.45 31.60 -0.14
N VAL A 285 14.54 30.26 -0.19
CA VAL A 285 15.65 29.46 0.34
C VAL A 285 16.43 28.88 -0.83
N GLU A 286 17.73 29.18 -0.90
CA GLU A 286 18.61 28.63 -1.93
C GLU A 286 18.89 27.15 -1.68
N LEU A 287 18.86 26.35 -2.75
CA LEU A 287 19.06 24.90 -2.73
C LEU A 287 20.07 24.44 -3.79
N ASP A 288 20.95 25.35 -4.26
CA ASP A 288 21.96 25.05 -5.27
C ASP A 288 22.95 23.96 -4.85
N ASP A 289 23.26 23.89 -3.54
CA ASP A 289 24.12 22.88 -2.92
C ASP A 289 23.59 21.44 -3.04
N VAL A 290 22.28 21.29 -3.28
CA VAL A 290 21.62 20.01 -3.51
C VAL A 290 21.04 19.88 -4.93
N ASN A 291 21.47 20.76 -5.85
CA ASN A 291 21.01 20.79 -7.24
C ASN A 291 19.49 20.88 -7.42
N LEU A 292 18.84 21.70 -6.62
CA LEU A 292 17.42 21.98 -6.71
C LEU A 292 17.16 23.46 -6.98
N PRO A 293 16.06 23.80 -7.67
CA PRO A 293 15.61 25.18 -7.76
C PRO A 293 15.34 25.75 -6.35
N PRO A 294 15.49 27.07 -6.17
CA PRO A 294 15.23 27.69 -4.88
C PRO A 294 13.77 27.46 -4.44
N ALA A 295 13.56 27.25 -3.15
CA ALA A 295 12.24 27.13 -2.56
C ALA A 295 11.66 28.52 -2.30
N MET A 296 10.52 28.84 -2.88
CA MET A 296 9.86 30.14 -2.71
C MET A 296 8.97 30.11 -1.46
N ILE A 297 9.32 30.90 -0.43
CA ILE A 297 8.65 30.92 0.87
C ILE A 297 7.53 31.97 0.92
N LYS A 298 7.81 33.20 0.46
CA LYS A 298 6.84 34.29 0.35
C LYS A 298 6.92 34.95 -1.02
N LYS A 299 5.77 35.36 -1.55
CA LYS A 299 5.69 36.19 -2.75
C LYS A 299 6.11 37.63 -2.47
N SER A 300 6.25 38.44 -3.53
CA SER A 300 6.53 39.87 -3.43
C SER A 300 5.43 40.69 -2.71
N ASP A 301 4.20 40.21 -2.67
CA ASP A 301 3.08 40.77 -1.91
C ASP A 301 3.04 40.31 -0.43
N GLY A 302 4.01 39.51 0.00
CA GLY A 302 4.09 38.97 1.36
C GLY A 302 3.28 37.69 1.61
N ALA A 303 2.48 37.24 0.63
CA ALA A 303 1.70 36.01 0.76
C ALA A 303 2.59 34.79 0.84
N THR A 304 2.29 33.87 1.77
CA THR A 304 2.96 32.57 1.89
C THR A 304 2.54 31.62 0.78
N LEU A 305 3.40 30.65 0.49
CA LEU A 305 3.20 29.66 -0.56
C LEU A 305 2.97 28.26 0.01
N TYR A 306 2.60 27.32 -0.86
CA TYR A 306 2.34 25.91 -0.48
C TYR A 306 3.48 25.29 0.32
N ILE A 307 4.73 25.51 -0.07
CA ILE A 307 5.88 24.95 0.64
C ILE A 307 5.99 25.45 2.07
N THR A 308 5.62 26.69 2.36
CA THR A 308 5.63 27.24 3.72
C THR A 308 4.62 26.52 4.61
N ARG A 309 3.43 26.22 4.08
CA ARG A 309 2.43 25.42 4.77
C ARG A 309 2.91 24.00 5.00
N ASP A 310 3.55 23.38 4.03
CA ASP A 310 4.06 22.02 4.15
C ASP A 310 5.24 21.93 5.14
N ILE A 311 6.07 22.98 5.25
CA ILE A 311 7.09 23.09 6.30
C ILE A 311 6.40 23.10 7.68
N ALA A 312 5.40 23.97 7.87
CA ALA A 312 4.64 24.05 9.12
C ALA A 312 3.95 22.71 9.45
N THR A 313 3.39 22.06 8.44
CA THR A 313 2.74 20.75 8.55
C THR A 313 3.72 19.68 9.03
N ALA A 314 4.90 19.60 8.43
CA ALA A 314 5.92 18.62 8.80
C ALA A 314 6.44 18.83 10.24
N ILE A 315 6.68 20.08 10.63
CA ILE A 315 7.07 20.45 12.01
C ILE A 315 5.98 20.04 13.01
N TYR A 316 4.72 20.35 12.71
CA TYR A 316 3.59 19.96 13.55
C TYR A 316 3.50 18.44 13.72
N ARG A 317 3.60 17.68 12.63
CA ARG A 317 3.54 16.21 12.65
C ARG A 317 4.69 15.61 13.46
N ALA A 318 5.91 16.13 13.31
CA ALA A 318 7.05 15.68 14.10
C ALA A 318 6.83 15.87 15.60
N ARG A 319 6.35 17.04 16.01
CA ARG A 319 6.07 17.37 17.42
C ARG A 319 4.89 16.60 18.00
N THR A 320 3.84 16.43 17.22
CA THR A 320 2.58 15.83 17.68
C THR A 320 2.65 14.32 17.72
N TYR A 321 3.23 13.71 16.70
CA TYR A 321 3.20 12.27 16.52
C TYR A 321 4.53 11.58 16.84
N ASN A 322 5.63 12.32 16.95
CA ASN A 322 6.97 11.77 17.22
C ASN A 322 7.27 10.57 16.29
N PHE A 323 7.11 10.77 15.00
CA PHE A 323 7.23 9.71 14.00
C PHE A 323 8.69 9.26 13.79
N VAL A 324 8.87 8.00 13.42
CA VAL A 324 10.13 7.46 12.86
C VAL A 324 10.11 7.48 11.34
N LYS A 325 8.94 7.65 10.73
CA LYS A 325 8.74 7.90 9.29
C LYS A 325 7.53 8.79 9.09
N ASN A 326 7.65 9.74 8.15
CA ASN A 326 6.54 10.56 7.68
C ASN A 326 6.36 10.34 6.18
N ILE A 327 5.34 9.56 5.82
CA ILE A 327 5.11 9.07 4.47
C ILE A 327 4.06 9.94 3.79
N TYR A 328 4.33 10.30 2.54
CA TYR A 328 3.41 11.02 1.66
C TYR A 328 3.09 10.15 0.44
N ALA A 329 1.87 9.60 0.38
CA ALA A 329 1.38 8.88 -0.79
C ALA A 329 0.78 9.86 -1.81
N VAL A 330 1.62 10.45 -2.64
CA VAL A 330 1.29 11.54 -3.56
C VAL A 330 1.85 11.26 -4.96
N GLY A 331 1.17 11.72 -6.00
CA GLY A 331 1.57 11.51 -7.39
C GLY A 331 2.99 12.01 -7.71
N GLN A 332 3.63 11.33 -8.64
CA GLN A 332 5.04 11.59 -9.01
C GLN A 332 5.29 13.01 -9.55
N GLU A 333 4.26 13.73 -9.97
CA GLU A 333 4.39 15.11 -10.43
C GLU A 333 4.84 16.06 -9.32
N GLN A 334 4.66 15.69 -8.06
CA GLN A 334 5.07 16.46 -6.89
C GLN A 334 6.48 16.13 -6.38
N SER A 335 7.23 15.27 -7.08
CA SER A 335 8.55 14.79 -6.61
C SER A 335 9.53 15.93 -6.35
N ASN A 336 9.59 16.95 -7.20
CA ASN A 336 10.47 18.10 -6.99
C ASN A 336 10.06 18.91 -5.75
N HIS A 337 8.77 19.08 -5.51
CA HIS A 337 8.25 19.75 -4.33
C HIS A 337 8.70 19.06 -3.04
N PHE A 338 8.55 17.73 -2.94
CA PHE A 338 8.98 16.98 -1.76
C PHE A 338 10.49 16.97 -1.58
N ARG A 339 11.27 16.96 -2.66
CA ARG A 339 12.72 17.12 -2.58
C ARG A 339 13.11 18.48 -2.02
N GLN A 340 12.46 19.57 -2.49
CA GLN A 340 12.68 20.91 -1.95
C GLN A 340 12.27 21.00 -0.48
N LEU A 341 11.09 20.49 -0.11
CA LEU A 341 10.58 20.49 1.26
C LEU A 341 11.57 19.80 2.22
N LYS A 342 12.02 18.61 1.87
CA LYS A 342 13.01 17.85 2.65
C LYS A 342 14.33 18.61 2.80
N ALA A 343 14.83 19.21 1.71
CA ALA A 343 16.07 19.98 1.71
C ALA A 343 15.96 21.24 2.59
N VAL A 344 14.84 21.95 2.54
CA VAL A 344 14.61 23.14 3.41
C VAL A 344 14.57 22.72 4.88
N LEU A 345 13.83 21.69 5.23
CA LEU A 345 13.75 21.19 6.62
C LEU A 345 15.12 20.72 7.14
N LYS A 346 15.94 20.10 6.29
CA LYS A 346 17.32 19.74 6.63
C LYS A 346 18.16 20.98 6.94
N LYS A 347 18.09 22.02 6.13
CA LYS A 347 18.78 23.30 6.37
C LYS A 347 18.27 24.00 7.65
N MET A 348 17.00 23.82 7.98
CA MET A 348 16.42 24.31 9.25
C MET A 348 16.97 23.56 10.47
N GLY A 349 17.72 22.46 10.28
CA GLY A 349 18.33 21.67 11.33
C GLY A 349 17.44 20.59 11.93
N PHE A 350 16.44 20.15 11.20
CA PHE A 350 15.57 19.04 11.58
C PHE A 350 16.11 17.71 11.05
N ASP A 351 16.76 16.92 11.90
CA ASP A 351 17.33 15.61 11.52
C ASP A 351 16.26 14.62 11.03
N TRP A 352 15.06 14.67 11.60
CA TRP A 352 13.92 13.86 11.17
C TRP A 352 13.46 14.13 9.72
N SER A 353 13.99 15.16 9.07
CA SER A 353 13.74 15.38 7.64
C SER A 353 14.22 14.21 6.78
N ASP A 354 15.22 13.45 7.25
CA ASP A 354 15.69 12.25 6.56
C ASP A 354 14.67 11.11 6.59
N ASP A 355 13.77 11.10 7.56
CA ASP A 355 12.70 10.12 7.74
C ASP A 355 11.43 10.45 6.95
N MET A 356 11.43 11.56 6.20
CA MET A 356 10.35 11.90 5.28
C MET A 356 10.48 11.12 3.98
N VAL A 357 9.41 10.46 3.57
CA VAL A 357 9.39 9.57 2.40
C VAL A 357 8.24 9.97 1.46
N HIS A 358 8.58 10.38 0.26
CA HIS A 358 7.61 10.54 -0.82
C HIS A 358 7.40 9.18 -1.51
N VAL A 359 6.27 8.57 -1.26
CA VAL A 359 5.81 7.36 -1.96
C VAL A 359 5.07 7.82 -3.21
N ASP A 360 5.85 8.05 -4.25
CA ASP A 360 5.37 8.50 -5.54
C ASP A 360 4.63 7.38 -6.30
N PHE A 361 3.69 7.77 -7.15
CA PHE A 361 2.97 6.84 -8.01
C PHE A 361 2.64 7.44 -9.38
N GLY A 362 2.54 6.56 -10.38
CA GLY A 362 2.19 6.93 -11.75
C GLY A 362 0.70 7.25 -11.92
N LEU A 363 0.35 7.81 -13.06
CA LEU A 363 -1.01 8.29 -13.37
C LEU A 363 -1.94 7.16 -13.79
N VAL A 364 -3.22 7.30 -13.44
CA VAL A 364 -4.31 6.57 -14.10
C VAL A 364 -4.73 7.34 -15.34
N THR A 365 -4.85 6.63 -16.45
CA THR A 365 -5.32 7.16 -17.73
C THR A 365 -6.64 6.49 -18.14
N LYS A 366 -7.32 7.04 -19.12
CA LYS A 366 -8.43 6.40 -19.83
C LYS A 366 -8.23 6.54 -21.32
N ASN A 367 -8.22 5.43 -22.04
CA ASN A 367 -7.87 5.40 -23.46
C ASN A 367 -6.52 6.10 -23.73
N ARG A 368 -5.54 5.88 -22.83
CA ARG A 368 -4.20 6.50 -22.84
C ARG A 368 -4.20 8.03 -22.72
N GLN A 369 -5.30 8.63 -22.29
CA GLN A 369 -5.40 10.07 -22.04
C GLN A 369 -5.40 10.36 -20.55
N LYS A 370 -4.68 11.43 -20.16
CA LYS A 370 -4.65 11.90 -18.78
C LYS A 370 -6.05 12.36 -18.34
N LEU A 371 -6.47 11.93 -17.16
CA LEU A 371 -7.69 12.42 -16.52
C LEU A 371 -7.52 13.89 -16.11
N SER A 372 -8.50 14.72 -16.40
CA SER A 372 -8.46 16.16 -16.10
C SER A 372 -9.86 16.72 -15.87
N THR A 373 -10.08 17.26 -14.68
CA THR A 373 -11.32 17.96 -14.32
C THR A 373 -11.56 19.19 -15.19
N ARG A 374 -10.49 19.93 -15.53
CA ARG A 374 -10.57 21.13 -16.37
C ARG A 374 -11.03 20.85 -17.81
N LYS A 375 -10.72 19.65 -18.32
CA LYS A 375 -11.07 19.22 -19.69
C LYS A 375 -12.32 18.35 -19.76
N GLY A 376 -13.00 18.10 -18.63
CA GLY A 376 -14.17 17.21 -18.57
C GLY A 376 -13.86 15.73 -18.75
N ASN A 377 -12.58 15.35 -18.89
CA ASN A 377 -12.15 13.95 -18.95
C ASN A 377 -11.86 13.44 -17.55
N ILE A 378 -12.91 13.11 -16.83
CA ILE A 378 -12.85 12.63 -15.44
C ILE A 378 -13.69 11.36 -15.30
N ILE A 379 -13.20 10.42 -14.50
CA ILE A 379 -13.97 9.23 -14.08
C ILE A 379 -14.28 9.43 -12.59
N LEU A 380 -15.56 9.55 -12.28
CA LEU A 380 -16.04 9.65 -10.91
C LEU A 380 -15.88 8.31 -10.21
N LEU A 381 -15.33 8.33 -8.98
CA LEU A 381 -15.01 7.10 -8.28
C LEU A 381 -16.26 6.38 -7.79
N GLU A 382 -17.22 7.07 -7.18
CA GLU A 382 -18.41 6.42 -6.62
C GLU A 382 -19.27 5.71 -7.67
N PRO A 383 -19.67 6.33 -8.81
CA PRO A 383 -20.37 5.63 -9.86
C PRO A 383 -19.60 4.42 -10.40
N THR A 384 -18.27 4.53 -10.46
CA THR A 384 -17.39 3.43 -10.89
C THR A 384 -17.44 2.26 -9.91
N LEU A 385 -17.38 2.52 -8.60
CA LEU A 385 -17.50 1.48 -7.58
C LEU A 385 -18.89 0.83 -7.60
N GLN A 386 -19.96 1.62 -7.79
CA GLN A 386 -21.33 1.08 -7.92
C GLN A 386 -21.47 0.19 -9.15
N GLU A 387 -20.89 0.58 -10.27
CA GLU A 387 -20.87 -0.25 -11.50
C GLU A 387 -20.08 -1.56 -11.27
N ALA A 388 -18.92 -1.49 -10.58
CA ALA A 388 -18.16 -2.68 -10.22
C ALA A 388 -18.96 -3.64 -9.33
N ILE A 389 -19.65 -3.12 -8.33
CA ILE A 389 -20.53 -3.88 -7.44
C ILE A 389 -21.67 -4.53 -8.23
N SER A 390 -22.31 -3.79 -9.13
CA SER A 390 -23.41 -4.28 -9.97
C SER A 390 -22.95 -5.42 -10.89
N ARG A 391 -21.79 -5.29 -11.53
CA ARG A 391 -21.20 -6.35 -12.36
C ARG A 391 -20.82 -7.58 -11.55
N ALA A 392 -20.21 -7.40 -10.38
CA ALA A 392 -19.92 -8.51 -9.47
C ALA A 392 -21.19 -9.23 -9.04
N LYS A 393 -22.26 -8.50 -8.70
CA LYS A 393 -23.56 -9.06 -8.34
C LYS A 393 -24.13 -9.92 -9.46
N ALA A 394 -24.13 -9.44 -10.70
CA ALA A 394 -24.63 -10.19 -11.85
C ALA A 394 -23.86 -11.51 -12.06
N GLN A 395 -22.55 -11.50 -11.92
CA GLN A 395 -21.72 -12.71 -12.03
C GLN A 395 -21.97 -13.70 -10.88
N ILE A 396 -22.18 -13.20 -9.67
CA ILE A 396 -22.51 -14.02 -8.50
C ILE A 396 -23.90 -14.66 -8.67
N GLU A 397 -24.89 -13.92 -9.13
CA GLU A 397 -26.23 -14.43 -9.39
C GLU A 397 -26.25 -15.54 -10.45
N GLU A 398 -25.40 -15.42 -11.48
CA GLU A 398 -25.26 -16.46 -12.51
C GLU A 398 -24.62 -17.74 -11.95
N LYS A 399 -23.58 -17.61 -11.13
CA LYS A 399 -22.80 -18.76 -10.62
C LYS A 399 -23.41 -19.40 -9.37
N ASN A 400 -24.02 -18.60 -8.50
CA ASN A 400 -24.57 -19.04 -7.22
C ASN A 400 -25.87 -18.29 -6.90
N PRO A 401 -27.00 -18.64 -7.59
CA PRO A 401 -28.28 -17.94 -7.41
C PRO A 401 -28.86 -18.08 -6.02
N GLU A 402 -28.46 -19.09 -5.25
CA GLU A 402 -28.98 -19.36 -3.90
C GLU A 402 -28.14 -18.70 -2.78
N LEU A 403 -27.15 -17.88 -3.11
CA LEU A 403 -26.34 -17.19 -2.12
C LEU A 403 -27.21 -16.17 -1.34
N GLU A 404 -27.29 -16.30 -0.02
CA GLU A 404 -28.16 -15.48 0.83
C GLU A 404 -27.70 -14.02 0.95
N ASN A 405 -26.39 -13.78 1.10
CA ASN A 405 -25.78 -12.47 1.33
C ASN A 405 -25.16 -11.84 0.06
N LYS A 406 -25.85 -11.93 -1.07
CA LYS A 406 -25.36 -11.47 -2.39
C LYS A 406 -24.90 -10.03 -2.41
N GLU A 407 -25.60 -9.12 -1.74
CA GLU A 407 -25.27 -7.69 -1.72
C GLU A 407 -23.92 -7.45 -1.02
N GLU A 408 -23.70 -8.08 0.13
CA GLU A 408 -22.46 -7.98 0.88
C GLU A 408 -21.28 -8.56 0.08
N VAL A 409 -21.47 -9.74 -0.51
CA VAL A 409 -20.45 -10.39 -1.34
C VAL A 409 -20.19 -9.59 -2.61
N ALA A 410 -21.22 -9.06 -3.26
CA ALA A 410 -21.07 -8.20 -4.44
C ALA A 410 -20.29 -6.92 -4.12
N HIS A 411 -20.53 -6.32 -2.97
CA HIS A 411 -19.75 -5.17 -2.48
C HIS A 411 -18.28 -5.57 -2.28
N ALA A 412 -18.00 -6.63 -1.53
CA ALA A 412 -16.65 -7.10 -1.26
C ALA A 412 -15.87 -7.43 -2.56
N VAL A 413 -16.54 -8.05 -3.54
CA VAL A 413 -15.95 -8.42 -4.83
C VAL A 413 -15.76 -7.20 -5.74
N GLY A 414 -16.79 -6.35 -5.88
CA GLY A 414 -16.74 -5.18 -6.75
C GLY A 414 -15.72 -4.13 -6.29
N VAL A 415 -15.77 -3.74 -5.04
CA VAL A 415 -14.80 -2.79 -4.45
C VAL A 415 -13.40 -3.42 -4.41
N GLY A 416 -13.32 -4.69 -3.99
CA GLY A 416 -12.08 -5.45 -3.96
C GLY A 416 -11.41 -5.54 -5.33
N ALA A 417 -12.17 -5.72 -6.41
CA ALA A 417 -11.67 -5.76 -7.78
C ALA A 417 -10.94 -4.47 -8.17
N VAL A 418 -11.54 -3.32 -7.88
CA VAL A 418 -10.98 -2.00 -8.20
C VAL A 418 -9.73 -1.72 -7.36
N LYS A 419 -9.79 -1.96 -6.04
CA LYS A 419 -8.64 -1.78 -5.13
C LYS A 419 -7.46 -2.69 -5.51
N PHE A 420 -7.73 -3.96 -5.73
CA PHE A 420 -6.71 -4.95 -6.05
C PHE A 420 -6.03 -4.65 -7.40
N TYR A 421 -6.78 -4.24 -8.40
CA TYR A 421 -6.23 -3.92 -9.71
C TYR A 421 -5.26 -2.73 -9.66
N ASP A 422 -5.59 -1.70 -8.90
CA ASP A 422 -4.66 -0.59 -8.65
C ASP A 422 -3.39 -1.08 -7.95
N LEU A 423 -3.54 -1.84 -6.86
CA LEU A 423 -2.44 -2.26 -6.00
C LEU A 423 -1.55 -3.36 -6.61
N LYS A 424 -2.04 -4.16 -7.58
CA LYS A 424 -1.21 -5.16 -8.27
C LYS A 424 -0.18 -4.54 -9.20
N THR A 425 -0.43 -3.32 -9.66
CA THR A 425 0.49 -2.57 -10.52
C THR A 425 1.60 -1.97 -9.65
N ASP A 426 2.87 -2.14 -10.04
CA ASP A 426 3.95 -1.38 -9.40
C ASP A 426 3.56 0.10 -9.36
N ARG A 427 3.56 0.69 -8.16
CA ARG A 427 3.05 2.05 -7.95
C ARG A 427 3.67 3.11 -8.85
N ARG A 428 4.93 2.94 -9.25
CA ARG A 428 5.65 3.87 -10.14
C ARG A 428 5.12 3.86 -11.57
N ASN A 429 4.47 2.77 -11.96
CA ASN A 429 3.84 2.64 -13.26
C ASN A 429 2.42 3.22 -13.22
N GLY A 430 2.05 3.93 -14.29
CA GLY A 430 0.66 4.25 -14.56
C GLY A 430 -0.07 3.05 -15.17
N TYR A 431 -1.39 3.11 -15.21
CA TYR A 431 -2.21 2.13 -15.93
C TYR A 431 -3.41 2.80 -16.60
N ASP A 432 -3.94 2.14 -17.62
CA ASP A 432 -5.19 2.56 -18.28
C ASP A 432 -6.38 1.91 -17.57
N PHE A 433 -7.38 2.73 -17.23
CA PHE A 433 -8.52 2.27 -16.42
C PHE A 433 -9.45 1.40 -17.27
N ASP A 434 -9.61 0.14 -16.90
CA ASP A 434 -10.47 -0.84 -17.55
C ASP A 434 -11.29 -1.62 -16.53
N LEU A 435 -12.52 -1.19 -16.30
CA LEU A 435 -13.40 -1.80 -15.30
C LEU A 435 -13.76 -3.26 -15.64
N GLU A 436 -13.90 -3.60 -16.93
CA GLU A 436 -14.22 -4.96 -17.36
C GLU A 436 -13.10 -5.93 -16.98
N ALA A 437 -11.85 -5.54 -17.23
CA ALA A 437 -10.67 -6.32 -16.82
C ALA A 437 -10.57 -6.45 -15.30
N MET A 438 -10.91 -5.40 -14.54
CA MET A 438 -10.82 -5.38 -13.07
C MET A 438 -11.75 -6.41 -12.42
N VAL A 439 -13.00 -6.50 -12.87
CA VAL A 439 -14.02 -7.36 -12.26
C VAL A 439 -14.02 -8.80 -12.78
N SER A 440 -13.11 -9.15 -13.68
CA SER A 440 -12.97 -10.50 -14.21
C SER A 440 -12.60 -11.51 -13.11
N PHE A 441 -13.24 -12.69 -13.13
CA PHE A 441 -12.87 -13.82 -12.27
C PHE A 441 -11.70 -14.64 -12.80
N GLU A 442 -11.15 -14.26 -13.94
CA GLU A 442 -10.00 -14.91 -14.57
C GLU A 442 -8.82 -13.95 -14.64
N GLY A 443 -7.62 -14.50 -14.70
CA GLY A 443 -6.38 -13.74 -14.77
C GLY A 443 -5.91 -13.24 -13.40
N GLU A 444 -5.13 -12.17 -13.41
CA GLU A 444 -4.50 -11.61 -12.21
C GLU A 444 -5.39 -10.54 -11.57
N THR A 445 -6.51 -10.95 -10.99
CA THR A 445 -7.53 -10.04 -10.45
C THR A 445 -7.84 -10.33 -8.98
N GLY A 446 -8.43 -9.34 -8.29
CA GLY A 446 -8.96 -9.51 -6.93
C GLY A 446 -10.01 -10.62 -6.85
N PRO A 447 -11.05 -10.61 -7.72
CA PRO A 447 -12.04 -11.68 -7.75
C PRO A 447 -11.47 -13.08 -7.95
N TYR A 448 -10.40 -13.24 -8.74
CA TYR A 448 -9.71 -14.51 -8.89
C TYR A 448 -9.15 -15.03 -7.54
N VAL A 449 -8.48 -14.17 -6.78
CA VAL A 449 -7.92 -14.53 -5.47
C VAL A 449 -9.02 -14.78 -4.45
N GLN A 450 -10.06 -13.94 -4.42
CA GLN A 450 -11.22 -14.11 -3.54
C GLN A 450 -11.95 -15.42 -3.83
N TYR A 451 -12.10 -15.79 -5.10
CA TYR A 451 -12.73 -17.04 -5.48
C TYR A 451 -11.91 -18.27 -5.07
N ALA A 452 -10.57 -18.21 -5.16
CA ALA A 452 -9.70 -19.26 -4.64
C ALA A 452 -9.91 -19.45 -3.11
N TYR A 453 -9.99 -18.36 -2.35
CA TYR A 453 -10.28 -18.38 -0.93
C TYR A 453 -11.66 -19.01 -0.63
N ALA A 454 -12.72 -18.55 -1.31
CA ALA A 454 -14.07 -19.07 -1.12
C ALA A 454 -14.17 -20.57 -1.48
N ARG A 455 -13.46 -21.02 -2.51
CA ARG A 455 -13.34 -22.44 -2.88
C ARG A 455 -12.75 -23.27 -1.75
N ILE A 456 -11.66 -22.79 -1.14
CA ILE A 456 -11.05 -23.46 0.01
C ILE A 456 -12.04 -23.55 1.16
N GLN A 457 -12.73 -22.47 1.48
CA GLN A 457 -13.74 -22.46 2.55
C GLN A 457 -14.86 -23.49 2.28
N SER A 458 -15.28 -23.64 1.03
CA SER A 458 -16.25 -24.67 0.64
C SER A 458 -15.74 -26.09 0.87
N ILE A 459 -14.47 -26.35 0.54
CA ILE A 459 -13.82 -27.66 0.76
C ILE A 459 -13.79 -27.98 2.27
N LEU A 460 -13.34 -27.01 3.08
CA LEU A 460 -13.23 -27.19 4.54
C LEU A 460 -14.60 -27.43 5.19
N ARG A 461 -15.66 -26.71 4.77
CA ARG A 461 -17.03 -26.95 5.24
C ARG A 461 -17.53 -28.34 4.88
N LYS A 462 -17.32 -28.79 3.63
CA LYS A 462 -17.73 -30.15 3.18
C LYS A 462 -17.02 -31.25 3.96
N ALA A 463 -15.76 -31.02 4.34
CA ALA A 463 -14.99 -31.96 5.14
C ALA A 463 -15.31 -31.90 6.63
N ASN A 464 -16.03 -30.87 7.09
CA ASN A 464 -16.18 -30.54 8.51
C ASN A 464 -14.84 -30.52 9.24
N PHE A 465 -13.82 -29.92 8.59
CA PHE A 465 -12.45 -29.91 9.07
C PHE A 465 -12.24 -28.91 10.20
N THR A 466 -11.59 -29.36 11.27
CA THR A 466 -11.13 -28.51 12.38
C THR A 466 -9.61 -28.62 12.49
N PRO A 467 -8.86 -27.50 12.35
CA PRO A 467 -7.41 -27.54 12.47
C PRO A 467 -6.97 -27.85 13.90
N SER A 468 -5.85 -28.56 14.04
CA SER A 468 -5.25 -28.91 15.34
C SER A 468 -3.73 -28.88 15.26
N THR A 469 -3.08 -28.33 16.28
CA THR A 469 -1.62 -28.36 16.42
C THR A 469 -1.11 -29.69 16.96
N ASP A 470 -1.98 -30.56 17.50
CA ASP A 470 -1.63 -31.87 18.04
C ASP A 470 -1.51 -32.95 16.94
N ALA A 471 -2.12 -32.72 15.79
CA ALA A 471 -2.02 -33.64 14.65
C ALA A 471 -0.68 -33.50 13.94
N THR A 472 -0.32 -34.50 13.12
CA THR A 472 0.85 -34.46 12.24
C THR A 472 0.41 -34.30 10.80
N TYR A 473 0.95 -33.32 10.09
CA TYR A 473 0.59 -32.95 8.72
C TYR A 473 1.79 -33.17 7.79
N SER A 474 1.90 -34.34 7.20
CA SER A 474 3.03 -34.73 6.39
C SER A 474 2.66 -34.76 4.90
N LEU A 475 3.31 -33.92 4.11
CA LEU A 475 3.14 -33.84 2.65
C LEU A 475 4.52 -33.71 1.99
N ASN A 476 4.70 -34.39 0.86
CA ASN A 476 5.96 -34.40 0.12
C ASN A 476 5.80 -34.35 -1.41
N ASP A 477 4.56 -34.28 -1.90
CA ASP A 477 4.29 -34.14 -3.32
C ASP A 477 4.71 -32.77 -3.86
N PRO A 478 5.04 -32.64 -5.16
CA PRO A 478 5.56 -31.41 -5.73
C PRO A 478 4.62 -30.21 -5.63
N GLU A 479 3.31 -30.43 -5.80
CA GLU A 479 2.33 -29.34 -5.77
C GLU A 479 2.11 -28.81 -4.35
N SER A 480 2.03 -29.69 -3.34
CA SER A 480 1.95 -29.25 -1.94
C SER A 480 3.21 -28.50 -1.52
N TRP A 481 4.39 -28.95 -2.00
CA TRP A 481 5.66 -28.30 -1.71
C TRP A 481 5.74 -26.86 -2.24
N GLU A 482 5.18 -26.59 -3.43
CA GLU A 482 5.10 -25.24 -3.95
C GLU A 482 4.29 -24.31 -3.02
N ILE A 483 3.17 -24.78 -2.49
CA ILE A 483 2.36 -24.03 -1.52
C ILE A 483 3.14 -23.82 -0.21
N ILE A 484 3.78 -24.84 0.32
CA ILE A 484 4.57 -24.76 1.56
C ILE A 484 5.67 -23.70 1.45
N LYS A 485 6.40 -23.66 0.34
CA LYS A 485 7.42 -22.62 0.08
C LYS A 485 6.82 -21.21 0.10
N LEU A 486 5.65 -21.03 -0.53
CA LEU A 486 4.96 -19.73 -0.53
C LEU A 486 4.51 -19.32 0.87
N LEU A 487 3.96 -20.25 1.66
CA LEU A 487 3.57 -19.97 3.05
C LEU A 487 4.77 -19.54 3.89
N GLN A 488 5.93 -20.21 3.76
CA GLN A 488 7.16 -19.82 4.45
C GLN A 488 7.66 -18.42 4.06
N ASP A 489 7.41 -18.01 2.81
CA ASP A 489 7.92 -16.76 2.27
C ASP A 489 7.10 -15.53 2.67
N PHE A 490 5.92 -15.71 3.24
CA PHE A 490 4.97 -14.63 3.51
C PHE A 490 5.56 -13.49 4.34
N SER A 491 6.22 -13.79 5.48
CA SER A 491 6.85 -12.77 6.33
C SER A 491 7.88 -11.93 5.57
N ARG A 492 8.69 -12.58 4.72
CA ARG A 492 9.71 -11.90 3.91
C ARG A 492 9.07 -11.00 2.86
N VAL A 493 7.97 -11.44 2.25
CA VAL A 493 7.23 -10.63 1.28
C VAL A 493 6.65 -9.38 1.95
N VAL A 494 6.06 -9.52 3.13
CA VAL A 494 5.56 -8.38 3.93
C VAL A 494 6.69 -7.39 4.24
N LYS A 495 7.83 -7.88 4.71
CA LYS A 495 9.00 -7.03 4.99
C LYS A 495 9.48 -6.29 3.75
N ARG A 496 9.63 -6.98 2.62
CA ARG A 496 10.02 -6.36 1.34
C ARG A 496 9.02 -5.32 0.85
N ALA A 497 7.73 -5.57 1.03
CA ALA A 497 6.70 -4.60 0.67
C ALA A 497 6.80 -3.32 1.53
N ALA A 498 7.08 -3.45 2.83
CA ALA A 498 7.34 -2.33 3.72
C ALA A 498 8.61 -1.56 3.33
N GLU A 499 9.73 -2.24 3.15
CA GLU A 499 11.03 -1.65 2.80
C GLU A 499 11.00 -0.90 1.47
N ASN A 500 10.27 -1.41 0.49
CA ASN A 500 10.13 -0.80 -0.85
C ASN A 500 8.92 0.14 -0.97
N TYR A 501 8.10 0.26 0.08
CA TYR A 501 6.83 1.00 0.03
C TYR A 501 5.95 0.55 -1.14
N ASP A 502 5.88 -0.77 -1.38
CA ASP A 502 5.29 -1.34 -2.58
C ASP A 502 4.26 -2.44 -2.27
N PRO A 503 2.97 -2.09 -2.18
CA PRO A 503 1.90 -3.06 -1.98
C PRO A 503 1.76 -4.10 -3.11
N SER A 504 2.29 -3.82 -4.31
CA SER A 504 2.17 -4.75 -5.44
C SER A 504 2.87 -6.09 -5.18
N LEU A 505 3.86 -6.11 -4.30
CA LEU A 505 4.53 -7.34 -3.87
C LEU A 505 3.56 -8.27 -3.11
N ILE A 506 2.67 -7.72 -2.30
CA ILE A 506 1.61 -8.50 -1.61
C ILE A 506 0.57 -9.00 -2.60
N ALA A 507 0.12 -8.15 -3.54
CA ALA A 507 -0.84 -8.54 -4.55
C ALA A 507 -0.32 -9.68 -5.44
N LYS A 508 0.92 -9.57 -5.90
CA LYS A 508 1.60 -10.61 -6.68
C LYS A 508 1.75 -11.91 -5.90
N TYR A 509 2.11 -11.81 -4.63
CA TYR A 509 2.18 -12.96 -3.75
C TYR A 509 0.82 -13.67 -3.61
N ALA A 510 -0.26 -12.91 -3.39
CA ALA A 510 -1.61 -13.47 -3.27
C ALA A 510 -2.04 -14.19 -4.55
N ILE A 511 -1.74 -13.63 -5.73
CA ILE A 511 -1.98 -14.26 -7.02
C ILE A 511 -1.20 -15.58 -7.13
N ASN A 512 0.09 -15.57 -6.84
CA ASN A 512 0.95 -16.76 -6.92
C ASN A 512 0.45 -17.87 -5.98
N LEU A 513 0.05 -17.53 -4.76
CA LEU A 513 -0.49 -18.49 -3.79
C LEU A 513 -1.84 -19.06 -4.27
N ALA A 514 -2.72 -18.22 -4.79
CA ALA A 514 -4.00 -18.66 -5.36
C ALA A 514 -3.80 -19.58 -6.58
N GLN A 515 -2.86 -19.27 -7.47
CA GLN A 515 -2.52 -20.09 -8.62
C GLN A 515 -1.93 -21.44 -8.20
N ALA A 516 -1.01 -21.46 -7.23
CA ALA A 516 -0.43 -22.69 -6.70
C ALA A 516 -1.51 -23.59 -6.08
N PHE A 517 -2.45 -23.01 -5.31
CA PHE A 517 -3.57 -23.76 -4.76
C PHE A 517 -4.51 -24.29 -5.86
N ASN A 518 -4.87 -23.48 -6.84
CA ASN A 518 -5.74 -23.92 -7.94
C ASN A 518 -5.11 -25.06 -8.74
N LYS A 519 -3.79 -25.03 -8.96
CA LYS A 519 -3.04 -26.14 -9.58
C LYS A 519 -3.09 -27.40 -8.70
N TYR A 520 -2.83 -27.25 -7.41
CA TYR A 520 -2.93 -28.34 -6.44
C TYR A 520 -4.32 -28.98 -6.43
N TYR A 521 -5.37 -28.15 -6.38
CA TYR A 521 -6.77 -28.59 -6.41
C TYR A 521 -7.14 -29.34 -7.69
N ALA A 522 -6.59 -28.93 -8.84
CA ALA A 522 -6.85 -29.57 -10.12
C ALA A 522 -6.26 -30.99 -10.21
N HIS A 523 -5.14 -31.26 -9.52
CA HIS A 523 -4.42 -32.52 -9.60
C HIS A 523 -4.60 -33.41 -8.36
N THR A 524 -5.15 -32.88 -7.27
CA THR A 524 -5.26 -33.59 -5.99
C THR A 524 -6.71 -33.63 -5.53
N ARG A 525 -7.23 -34.81 -5.28
CA ARG A 525 -8.55 -35.00 -4.68
C ARG A 525 -8.45 -34.83 -3.16
N ILE A 526 -8.63 -33.59 -2.69
CA ILE A 526 -8.41 -33.22 -1.30
C ILE A 526 -9.36 -33.96 -0.33
N LEU A 527 -10.60 -34.22 -0.77
CA LEU A 527 -11.64 -34.85 0.03
C LEU A 527 -11.61 -36.38 0.04
N ASP A 528 -10.81 -37.02 -0.82
CA ASP A 528 -10.73 -38.47 -0.90
C ASP A 528 -10.16 -39.03 0.41
N GLU A 529 -10.77 -40.11 0.87
CA GLU A 529 -10.31 -40.86 2.05
C GLU A 529 -8.94 -41.49 1.78
N SER A 530 -7.93 -40.98 2.46
CA SER A 530 -6.55 -41.47 2.41
C SER A 530 -5.82 -41.06 3.69
N PRO A 531 -4.65 -41.64 3.98
CA PRO A 531 -3.84 -41.24 5.14
C PRO A 531 -3.44 -39.76 5.10
N GLU A 532 -3.32 -39.12 3.92
CA GLU A 532 -2.93 -37.74 3.73
C GLU A 532 -4.10 -36.76 3.74
N ARG A 533 -5.35 -37.24 3.85
CA ARG A 533 -6.56 -36.40 3.77
C ARG A 533 -6.50 -35.21 4.73
N ASP A 534 -6.21 -35.45 5.98
CA ASP A 534 -6.14 -34.40 7.00
C ASP A 534 -4.98 -33.42 6.75
N SER A 535 -3.85 -33.92 6.24
CA SER A 535 -2.73 -33.07 5.84
C SER A 535 -3.08 -32.16 4.65
N ARG A 536 -3.83 -32.68 3.66
CA ARG A 536 -4.32 -31.90 2.51
C ARG A 536 -5.33 -30.82 2.94
N LEU A 537 -6.21 -31.15 3.87
CA LEU A 537 -7.18 -30.20 4.45
C LEU A 537 -6.47 -29.13 5.28
N ALA A 538 -5.47 -29.50 6.09
CA ALA A 538 -4.68 -28.56 6.89
C ALA A 538 -3.84 -27.62 6.00
N LEU A 539 -3.28 -28.12 4.89
CA LEU A 539 -2.61 -27.27 3.89
C LEU A 539 -3.59 -26.29 3.24
N SER A 540 -4.79 -26.76 2.89
CA SER A 540 -5.85 -25.91 2.33
C SER A 540 -6.27 -24.83 3.34
N TYR A 541 -6.47 -25.19 4.60
CA TYR A 541 -6.76 -24.24 5.69
C TYR A 541 -5.65 -23.20 5.81
N SER A 542 -4.39 -23.62 5.87
CA SER A 542 -3.24 -22.71 5.97
C SER A 542 -3.15 -21.76 4.78
N THR A 543 -3.45 -22.26 3.59
CA THR A 543 -3.53 -21.43 2.37
C THR A 543 -4.62 -20.36 2.50
N ALA A 544 -5.81 -20.73 3.00
CA ALA A 544 -6.91 -19.79 3.21
C ALA A 544 -6.55 -18.70 4.23
N VAL A 545 -5.91 -19.07 5.35
CA VAL A 545 -5.45 -18.10 6.37
C VAL A 545 -4.53 -17.05 5.73
N VAL A 546 -3.55 -17.48 4.97
CA VAL A 546 -2.55 -16.56 4.37
C VAL A 546 -3.14 -15.76 3.21
N LEU A 547 -4.02 -16.34 2.38
CA LEU A 547 -4.74 -15.58 1.34
C LEU A 547 -5.60 -14.48 1.94
N LYS A 548 -6.36 -14.80 2.99
CA LYS A 548 -7.21 -13.81 3.69
C LYS A 548 -6.36 -12.68 4.27
N GLU A 549 -5.24 -13.00 4.87
CA GLU A 549 -4.33 -12.02 5.44
C GLU A 549 -3.67 -11.15 4.36
N ALA A 550 -3.21 -11.73 3.25
CA ALA A 550 -2.68 -10.97 2.12
C ALA A 550 -3.70 -10.00 1.53
N LEU A 551 -4.96 -10.44 1.37
CA LEU A 551 -6.06 -9.57 0.93
C LEU A 551 -6.33 -8.45 1.95
N ARG A 552 -6.35 -8.77 3.26
CA ARG A 552 -6.53 -7.78 4.32
C ARG A 552 -5.45 -6.69 4.29
N LEU A 553 -4.20 -7.06 4.07
CA LEU A 553 -3.09 -6.10 3.94
C LEU A 553 -3.32 -5.12 2.77
N LEU A 554 -4.00 -5.55 1.73
CA LEU A 554 -4.41 -4.71 0.59
C LEU A 554 -5.74 -3.96 0.83
N GLY A 555 -6.36 -4.13 2.00
CA GLY A 555 -7.68 -3.57 2.28
C GLY A 555 -8.80 -4.20 1.43
N VAL A 556 -8.65 -5.46 1.03
CA VAL A 556 -9.61 -6.22 0.23
C VAL A 556 -10.26 -7.30 1.10
N ASP A 557 -11.58 -7.33 1.12
CA ASP A 557 -12.33 -8.32 1.87
C ASP A 557 -12.25 -9.71 1.21
N ALA A 558 -12.33 -10.76 2.03
CA ALA A 558 -12.29 -12.14 1.59
C ALA A 558 -13.60 -12.86 1.95
N PRO A 559 -14.61 -12.87 1.05
CA PRO A 559 -15.88 -13.54 1.31
C PRO A 559 -15.69 -15.06 1.35
N GLU A 560 -16.32 -15.71 2.34
CA GLU A 560 -16.23 -17.17 2.52
C GLU A 560 -17.08 -17.97 1.53
N LYS A 561 -18.03 -17.30 0.90
CA LYS A 561 -18.92 -17.86 -0.13
C LYS A 561 -19.05 -16.86 -1.27
N MET A 562 -18.99 -17.35 -2.47
CA MET A 562 -19.19 -16.58 -3.69
C MET A 562 -20.06 -17.31 -4.68
#